data_116730fc36df6fa87796ec8311008913
#
_entry.id   116730fc36df6fa87796ec8311008913
#
_cell.length_a   1.000
_cell.length_b   1.000
_cell.length_c   1.000
_cell.angle_alpha   90.00
_cell.angle_beta   90.00
_cell.angle_gamma   90.00
#
_symmetry.space_group_name_H-M   'P 1'
#
loop_
_entity.id
_entity.type
_entity.pdbx_description
1 polymer ?
#
loop_
_entity_poly.entity_id
_entity_poly.type
_entity_poly.pdbx_seq_one_letter_code
_entity_poly.pdbx_strand_id
1 'polypeptide(L)'
;MALGILLMTSFLFLSLAIYETFTNQRLFLIGLLIGASYWTRLNTILSMPFFMIMLADKWLLESAKDSMLKRINLKPLIQLCLGVGIFVLLNFTYNFLRFGTPFDVAYTMLETRNPFFTEGPFSLSYIPSHLYVLFVKTPVFMSESPYIVPSVWGMSILITTPAIIYSIFAGIRNRVSLACWLGIVPVALLLFLKGGTGWPQFGYRYAMDFLPFWLLLIFKGIGSEVKWDHKTLICIGILWNLWGVIFINKFAWFEWW
;
A
#
# COMPACT_ATOMS: atom_id res chain seq x y z
N MET A 1 13.18 3.31 -7.46
CA MET A 1 11.80 3.48 -6.92
C MET A 1 10.82 2.46 -7.52
N ALA A 2 10.64 2.39 -8.84
CA ALA A 2 9.76 1.41 -9.49
C ALA A 2 10.06 -0.05 -9.09
N LEU A 3 11.34 -0.44 -9.05
CA LEU A 3 11.76 -1.78 -8.62
C LEU A 3 11.35 -2.08 -7.17
N GLY A 4 11.49 -1.12 -6.26
CA GLY A 4 11.08 -1.30 -4.86
C GLY A 4 9.57 -1.53 -4.72
N ILE A 5 8.76 -0.77 -5.48
CA ILE A 5 7.29 -0.94 -5.51
C ILE A 5 6.92 -2.31 -6.08
N LEU A 6 7.57 -2.72 -7.18
CA LEU A 6 7.35 -4.02 -7.81
C LEU A 6 7.68 -5.17 -6.85
N LEU A 7 8.85 -5.11 -6.19
CA LEU A 7 9.27 -6.11 -5.22
C LEU A 7 8.31 -6.18 -4.04
N MET A 8 7.92 -5.04 -3.48
CA MET A 8 6.96 -4.97 -2.38
C MET A 8 5.62 -5.60 -2.77
N THR A 9 5.08 -5.22 -3.92
CA THR A 9 3.81 -5.78 -4.43
C THR A 9 3.93 -7.28 -4.63
N SER A 10 5.03 -7.75 -5.23
CA SER A 10 5.29 -9.16 -5.44
C SER A 10 5.40 -9.93 -4.12
N PHE A 11 6.08 -9.38 -3.13
CA PHE A 11 6.20 -10.01 -1.80
C PHE A 11 4.85 -10.09 -1.08
N LEU A 12 4.01 -9.07 -1.17
CA LEU A 12 2.67 -9.10 -0.58
C LEU A 12 1.78 -10.14 -1.27
N PHE A 13 1.77 -10.20 -2.60
CA PHE A 13 1.02 -11.22 -3.33
C PHE A 13 1.53 -12.63 -3.05
N LEU A 14 2.84 -12.83 -3.00
CA LEU A 14 3.43 -14.13 -2.66
C LEU A 14 3.09 -14.53 -1.23
N SER A 15 3.08 -13.59 -0.29
CA SER A 15 2.63 -13.84 1.09
C SER A 15 1.18 -14.30 1.13
N LEU A 16 0.31 -13.69 0.32
CA LEU A 16 -1.09 -14.10 0.20
C LEU A 16 -1.24 -15.49 -0.43
N ALA A 17 -0.47 -15.79 -1.49
CA ALA A 17 -0.50 -17.10 -2.16
C ALA A 17 0.00 -18.24 -1.27
N ILE A 18 1.06 -17.99 -0.50
CA ILE A 18 1.61 -18.95 0.49
C ILE A 18 0.61 -19.16 1.64
N TYR A 19 -0.28 -18.21 1.87
CA TYR A 19 -1.27 -18.23 2.94
C TYR A 19 -2.17 -19.48 2.93
N GLU A 20 -2.56 -20.01 1.78
CA GLU A 20 -3.50 -21.15 1.68
C GLU A 20 -2.93 -22.49 2.20
N THR A 21 -1.62 -22.63 2.37
CA THR A 21 -0.96 -23.90 2.68
C THR A 21 -0.20 -23.88 4.01
N PHE A 22 -0.88 -23.68 5.12
CA PHE A 22 -0.30 -23.44 6.45
C PHE A 22 0.44 -24.61 7.09
N THR A 23 1.75 -24.57 7.02
CA THR A 23 2.64 -25.22 7.97
C THR A 23 3.37 -24.15 8.80
N ASN A 24 3.90 -24.52 9.99
CA ASN A 24 4.67 -23.58 10.82
C ASN A 24 5.87 -22.96 10.07
N GLN A 25 6.53 -23.71 9.21
CA GLN A 25 7.65 -23.22 8.38
C GLN A 25 7.20 -22.11 7.40
N ARG A 26 5.98 -22.22 6.87
CA ARG A 26 5.42 -21.22 5.96
C ARG A 26 5.06 -19.92 6.65
N LEU A 27 4.67 -19.94 7.92
CA LEU A 27 4.44 -18.74 8.71
C LEU A 27 5.72 -17.90 8.85
N PHE A 28 6.85 -18.57 9.08
CA PHE A 28 8.15 -17.90 9.08
C PHE A 28 8.47 -17.28 7.72
N LEU A 29 8.22 -18.01 6.61
CA LEU A 29 8.42 -17.49 5.26
C LEU A 29 7.51 -16.29 4.95
N ILE A 30 6.23 -16.32 5.35
CA ILE A 30 5.34 -15.17 5.26
C ILE A 30 5.92 -13.98 6.03
N GLY A 31 6.43 -14.21 7.24
CA GLY A 31 7.11 -13.19 8.05
C GLY A 31 8.32 -12.59 7.33
N LEU A 32 9.15 -13.42 6.67
CA LEU A 32 10.28 -12.94 5.86
C LEU A 32 9.80 -12.06 4.69
N LEU A 33 8.73 -12.44 3.99
CA LEU A 33 8.19 -11.67 2.86
C LEU A 33 7.61 -10.33 3.32
N ILE A 34 6.92 -10.30 4.46
CA ILE A 34 6.44 -9.05 5.08
C ILE A 34 7.62 -8.18 5.49
N GLY A 35 8.65 -8.77 6.10
CA GLY A 35 9.86 -8.07 6.49
C GLY A 35 10.63 -7.50 5.30
N ALA A 36 10.73 -8.24 4.18
CA ALA A 36 11.31 -7.74 2.95
C ALA A 36 10.49 -6.58 2.36
N SER A 37 9.15 -6.66 2.41
CA SER A 37 8.28 -5.54 2.03
C SER A 37 8.51 -4.31 2.91
N TYR A 38 8.60 -4.50 4.22
CA TYR A 38 8.95 -3.45 5.17
C TYR A 38 10.29 -2.79 4.82
N TRP A 39 11.31 -3.57 4.45
CA TRP A 39 12.61 -3.01 4.09
C TRP A 39 12.60 -2.21 2.79
N THR A 40 11.71 -2.52 1.85
CA THR A 40 11.50 -1.69 0.66
C THR A 40 10.73 -0.42 0.98
N ARG A 41 9.73 -0.51 1.89
CA ARG A 41 8.90 0.62 2.35
C ARG A 41 8.44 0.39 3.79
N LEU A 42 8.97 1.19 4.71
CA LEU A 42 8.77 1.03 6.16
C LEU A 42 7.29 0.99 6.60
N ASN A 43 6.44 1.76 5.93
CA ASN A 43 5.02 1.87 6.24
C ASN A 43 4.21 0.60 5.94
N THR A 44 4.73 -0.34 5.13
CA THR A 44 4.01 -1.58 4.81
C THR A 44 3.86 -2.50 6.02
N ILE A 45 4.68 -2.34 7.06
CA ILE A 45 4.51 -3.09 8.33
C ILE A 45 3.13 -2.84 8.97
N LEU A 46 2.53 -1.67 8.73
CA LEU A 46 1.20 -1.34 9.25
C LEU A 46 0.08 -2.16 8.61
N SER A 47 0.36 -2.92 7.55
CA SER A 47 -0.59 -3.90 6.99
C SER A 47 -0.67 -5.21 7.79
N MET A 48 0.14 -5.36 8.86
CA MET A 48 0.13 -6.53 9.75
C MET A 48 -1.27 -6.99 10.21
N PRO A 49 -2.25 -6.09 10.50
CA PRO A 49 -3.60 -6.52 10.86
C PRO A 49 -4.27 -7.42 9.83
N PHE A 50 -3.99 -7.26 8.53
CA PHE A 50 -4.45 -8.19 7.51
C PHE A 50 -4.04 -9.63 7.83
N PHE A 51 -2.75 -9.86 8.06
CA PHE A 51 -2.21 -11.19 8.33
C PHE A 51 -2.71 -11.73 9.67
N MET A 52 -2.83 -10.88 10.69
CA MET A 52 -3.37 -11.26 11.99
C MET A 52 -4.79 -11.79 11.90
N ILE A 53 -5.68 -11.12 11.16
CA ILE A 53 -7.07 -11.56 10.98
C ILE A 53 -7.12 -12.83 10.13
N MET A 54 -6.35 -12.85 9.04
CA MET A 54 -6.33 -14.02 8.19
C MET A 54 -5.83 -15.26 8.93
N LEU A 55 -4.88 -15.12 9.83
CA LEU A 55 -4.30 -16.19 10.65
C LEU A 55 -5.05 -16.47 11.95
N ALA A 56 -6.19 -15.82 12.20
CA ALA A 56 -6.88 -15.89 13.49
C ALA A 56 -7.16 -17.33 13.94
N ASP A 57 -7.51 -18.24 13.02
CA ASP A 57 -7.76 -19.66 13.35
C ASP A 57 -6.51 -20.40 13.83
N LYS A 58 -5.33 -19.85 13.63
CA LYS A 58 -4.06 -20.46 14.05
C LYS A 58 -3.64 -20.01 15.45
N TRP A 59 -3.93 -18.76 15.80
CA TRP A 59 -3.52 -18.24 17.11
C TRP A 59 -4.66 -18.07 18.10
N LEU A 60 -5.93 -18.01 17.64
CA LEU A 60 -7.12 -18.12 18.48
C LEU A 60 -7.53 -19.58 18.56
N LEU A 61 -7.29 -20.21 19.70
CA LEU A 61 -7.77 -21.57 19.96
C LEU A 61 -9.25 -21.49 20.36
N GLU A 62 -10.11 -22.26 19.69
CA GLU A 62 -11.46 -22.55 20.17
C GLU A 62 -11.35 -23.40 21.44
N SER A 63 -11.33 -22.78 22.59
CA SER A 63 -11.49 -23.50 23.86
C SER A 63 -12.77 -23.09 24.52
N ALA A 64 -13.66 -24.06 24.64
CA ALA A 64 -14.76 -23.97 25.58
C ALA A 64 -14.19 -23.89 27.01
N LYS A 65 -14.68 -22.92 27.79
CA LYS A 65 -14.72 -22.90 29.27
C LYS A 65 -13.55 -22.31 30.08
N ASP A 66 -12.35 -22.02 29.57
CA ASP A 66 -11.27 -21.47 30.41
C ASP A 66 -10.73 -20.10 29.97
N SER A 67 -10.23 -19.35 30.92
CA SER A 67 -9.82 -17.95 30.84
C SER A 67 -9.25 -17.44 29.49
N MET A 68 -9.50 -16.19 29.16
CA MET A 68 -9.09 -15.53 27.88
C MET A 68 -7.61 -15.73 27.51
N LEU A 69 -6.72 -15.87 28.49
CA LEU A 69 -5.28 -16.09 28.31
C LEU A 69 -4.95 -17.47 27.75
N LYS A 70 -5.75 -18.51 28.06
CA LYS A 70 -5.53 -19.87 27.53
C LYS A 70 -5.99 -20.04 26.07
N ARG A 71 -6.66 -19.03 25.49
CA ARG A 71 -7.15 -19.05 24.09
C ARG A 71 -6.13 -18.61 23.07
N ILE A 72 -4.96 -18.11 23.48
CA ILE A 72 -3.96 -17.55 22.55
C ILE A 72 -2.82 -18.55 22.37
N ASN A 73 -2.68 -19.08 21.16
CA ASN A 73 -1.50 -19.83 20.75
C ASN A 73 -0.45 -18.86 20.19
N LEU A 74 0.57 -18.56 20.97
CA LEU A 74 1.63 -17.61 20.58
C LEU A 74 2.60 -18.17 19.53
N LYS A 75 2.70 -19.49 19.38
CA LYS A 75 3.68 -20.13 18.47
C LYS A 75 3.58 -19.62 17.01
N PRO A 76 2.39 -19.55 16.37
CA PRO A 76 2.26 -18.99 15.04
C PRO A 76 2.66 -17.52 14.94
N LEU A 77 2.31 -16.73 15.96
CA LEU A 77 2.67 -15.31 16.02
C LEU A 77 4.17 -15.12 16.16
N ILE A 78 4.82 -15.88 17.05
CA ILE A 78 6.28 -15.84 17.23
C ILE A 78 6.98 -16.16 15.92
N GLN A 79 6.56 -17.18 15.18
CA GLN A 79 7.17 -17.56 13.90
C GLN A 79 7.01 -16.44 12.85
N LEU A 80 5.84 -15.84 12.76
CA LEU A 80 5.61 -14.70 11.88
C LEU A 80 6.51 -13.52 12.25
N CYS A 81 6.53 -13.17 13.54
CA CYS A 81 7.33 -12.07 14.09
C CYS A 81 8.85 -12.31 13.94
N LEU A 82 9.32 -13.55 14.07
CA LEU A 82 10.74 -13.88 13.84
C LEU A 82 11.16 -13.59 12.39
N GLY A 83 10.32 -13.96 11.40
CA GLY A 83 10.59 -13.64 10.00
C GLY A 83 10.65 -12.14 9.74
N VAL A 84 9.69 -11.37 10.26
CA VAL A 84 9.69 -9.90 10.17
C VAL A 84 10.87 -9.30 10.91
N GLY A 85 11.16 -9.81 12.12
CA GLY A 85 12.20 -9.34 13.03
C GLY A 85 13.59 -9.34 12.41
N ILE A 86 13.91 -10.30 11.55
CA ILE A 86 15.18 -10.33 10.81
C ILE A 86 15.38 -9.03 10.01
N PHE A 87 14.38 -8.60 9.24
CA PHE A 87 14.48 -7.38 8.44
C PHE A 87 14.43 -6.09 9.29
N VAL A 88 13.70 -6.11 10.40
CA VAL A 88 13.71 -5.00 11.37
C VAL A 88 15.09 -4.85 11.99
N LEU A 89 15.74 -5.95 12.41
CA LEU A 89 17.08 -5.92 12.94
C LEU A 89 18.11 -5.47 11.90
N LEU A 90 18.00 -5.95 10.67
CA LEU A 90 18.85 -5.50 9.56
C LEU A 90 18.69 -4.00 9.30
N ASN A 91 17.45 -3.47 9.33
CA ASN A 91 17.20 -2.04 9.19
C ASN A 91 17.82 -1.23 10.33
N PHE A 92 17.63 -1.65 11.56
CA PHE A 92 18.25 -0.99 12.73
C PHE A 92 19.77 -1.01 12.66
N THR A 93 20.36 -2.14 12.27
CA THR A 93 21.81 -2.27 12.09
C THR A 93 22.29 -1.35 10.97
N TYR A 94 21.61 -1.31 9.84
CA TYR A 94 21.94 -0.43 8.72
C TYR A 94 21.90 1.05 9.13
N ASN A 95 20.84 1.48 9.82
CA ASN A 95 20.72 2.86 10.29
C ASN A 95 21.79 3.20 11.32
N PHE A 96 22.06 2.28 12.26
CA PHE A 96 23.10 2.48 13.26
C PHE A 96 24.49 2.63 12.65
N LEU A 97 24.86 1.77 11.70
CA LEU A 97 26.15 1.84 11.01
C LEU A 97 26.28 3.11 10.16
N ARG A 98 25.16 3.62 9.60
CA ARG A 98 25.18 4.78 8.73
C ARG A 98 25.04 6.12 9.45
N PHE A 99 24.21 6.18 10.49
CA PHE A 99 23.81 7.41 11.16
C PHE A 99 24.13 7.46 12.65
N GLY A 100 24.69 6.39 13.22
CA GLY A 100 24.96 6.28 14.67
C GLY A 100 23.70 6.11 15.54
N THR A 101 22.55 5.90 14.94
CA THR A 101 21.26 5.69 15.61
C THR A 101 20.45 4.60 14.89
N PRO A 102 19.70 3.74 15.60
CA PRO A 102 18.90 2.70 14.98
C PRO A 102 17.65 3.25 14.21
N PHE A 103 17.32 4.52 14.44
CA PHE A 103 16.15 5.15 13.82
C PHE A 103 16.51 5.79 12.47
N ASP A 104 15.51 5.92 11.58
CA ASP A 104 15.68 6.53 10.28
C ASP A 104 15.81 8.06 10.38
N VAL A 105 17.05 8.55 10.35
CA VAL A 105 17.36 9.97 10.35
C VAL A 105 17.32 10.59 8.95
N ALA A 106 17.45 9.77 7.90
CA ALA A 106 17.49 10.28 6.52
C ALA A 106 16.17 10.95 6.12
N TYR A 107 15.04 10.40 6.55
CA TYR A 107 13.73 11.00 6.35
C TYR A 107 13.61 12.35 7.06
N THR A 108 14.02 12.42 8.31
CA THR A 108 14.01 13.67 9.10
C THR A 108 14.87 14.76 8.47
N MET A 109 16.05 14.39 7.94
CA MET A 109 16.93 15.34 7.25
C MET A 109 16.34 15.85 5.93
N LEU A 110 15.58 15.01 5.19
CA LEU A 110 14.89 15.42 3.97
C LEU A 110 13.71 16.34 4.28
N GLU A 111 13.00 16.08 5.37
CA GLU A 111 11.81 16.81 5.79
C GLU A 111 12.12 18.25 6.17
N THR A 112 13.21 18.51 6.89
CA THR A 112 13.63 19.86 7.29
C THR A 112 13.98 20.77 6.12
N ARG A 113 14.24 20.23 4.94
CA ARG A 113 14.61 20.97 3.71
C ARG A 113 13.50 21.03 2.66
N ASN A 114 12.37 20.35 2.90
CA ASN A 114 11.34 20.22 1.89
C ASN A 114 10.21 21.23 2.14
N PRO A 115 9.93 22.15 1.19
CA PRO A 115 8.92 23.18 1.32
C PRO A 115 7.48 22.65 1.47
N PHE A 116 7.25 21.35 1.21
CA PHE A 116 5.94 20.73 1.36
C PHE A 116 5.59 20.31 2.79
N PHE A 117 6.54 20.40 3.73
CA PHE A 117 6.35 20.06 5.15
C PHE A 117 6.11 21.32 5.99
N THR A 118 5.12 22.13 5.60
CA THR A 118 4.81 23.43 6.25
C THR A 118 4.45 23.31 7.73
N GLU A 119 3.87 22.18 8.13
CA GLU A 119 3.45 21.90 9.51
C GLU A 119 4.15 20.68 10.11
N GLY A 120 5.41 20.45 9.70
CA GLY A 120 6.20 19.32 10.12
C GLY A 120 5.93 18.05 9.30
N PRO A 121 6.59 16.94 9.68
CA PRO A 121 6.55 15.70 8.91
C PRO A 121 5.17 15.02 8.88
N PHE A 122 4.38 15.20 9.94
CA PHE A 122 3.04 14.62 10.08
C PHE A 122 2.07 15.65 10.68
N SER A 123 0.97 15.92 9.96
CA SER A 123 -0.11 16.77 10.42
C SER A 123 -1.46 16.33 9.86
N LEU A 124 -2.53 16.53 10.63
CA LEU A 124 -3.90 16.34 10.17
C LEU A 124 -4.28 17.27 9.02
N SER A 125 -3.63 18.42 8.91
CA SER A 125 -3.87 19.41 7.86
C SER A 125 -3.56 18.91 6.45
N TYR A 126 -2.74 17.86 6.32
CA TYR A 126 -2.40 17.27 5.03
C TYR A 126 -3.47 16.32 4.47
N ILE A 127 -4.36 15.79 5.32
CA ILE A 127 -5.40 14.82 4.92
C ILE A 127 -6.24 15.31 3.74
N PRO A 128 -6.79 16.56 3.74
CA PRO A 128 -7.60 17.04 2.62
C PRO A 128 -6.85 17.03 1.29
N SER A 129 -5.57 17.42 1.28
CA SER A 129 -4.73 17.41 0.07
C SER A 129 -4.53 16.02 -0.48
N HIS A 130 -4.28 15.02 0.39
CA HIS A 130 -4.15 13.62 -0.01
C HIS A 130 -5.45 13.07 -0.57
N LEU A 131 -6.58 13.31 0.09
CA LEU A 131 -7.90 12.88 -0.40
C LEU A 131 -8.26 13.54 -1.72
N TYR A 132 -7.94 14.83 -1.89
CA TYR A 132 -8.13 15.53 -3.15
C TYR A 132 -7.34 14.88 -4.29
N VAL A 133 -6.04 14.63 -4.09
CA VAL A 133 -5.21 14.00 -5.12
C VAL A 133 -5.66 12.57 -5.39
N LEU A 134 -6.02 11.81 -4.34
CA LEU A 134 -6.43 10.41 -4.48
C LEU A 134 -7.76 10.24 -5.23
N PHE A 135 -8.74 11.13 -5.00
CA PHE A 135 -10.10 10.91 -5.52
C PHE A 135 -10.60 11.96 -6.51
N VAL A 136 -10.03 13.15 -6.55
CA VAL A 136 -10.64 14.28 -7.29
C VAL A 136 -9.73 14.82 -8.40
N LYS A 137 -8.42 14.86 -8.19
CA LYS A 137 -7.51 15.56 -9.09
C LYS A 137 -7.53 15.01 -10.51
N THR A 138 -7.75 15.90 -11.47
CA THR A 138 -7.82 15.61 -12.92
C THR A 138 -6.48 15.86 -13.60
N PRO A 139 -6.29 15.41 -14.86
CA PRO A 139 -5.24 15.91 -15.74
C PRO A 139 -5.35 17.43 -15.90
N VAL A 140 -4.27 18.05 -16.32
CA VAL A 140 -4.24 19.48 -16.68
C VAL A 140 -4.68 19.62 -18.14
N PHE A 141 -5.63 20.51 -18.41
CA PHE A 141 -6.10 20.83 -19.75
C PHE A 141 -5.43 22.13 -20.22
N MET A 142 -4.86 22.13 -21.42
CA MET A 142 -4.14 23.25 -22.01
C MET A 142 -4.85 23.71 -23.28
N SER A 143 -4.67 24.98 -23.63
CA SER A 143 -5.21 25.58 -24.87
C SER A 143 -4.43 25.16 -26.13
N GLU A 144 -3.17 24.76 -25.96
CA GLU A 144 -2.26 24.37 -27.03
C GLU A 144 -1.89 22.89 -26.92
N SER A 145 -1.36 22.32 -28.03
CA SER A 145 -0.85 20.95 -28.03
C SER A 145 0.26 20.77 -26.98
N PRO A 146 0.19 19.71 -26.16
CA PRO A 146 -0.58 18.46 -26.33
C PRO A 146 -2.00 18.44 -25.72
N TYR A 147 -2.63 19.53 -25.42
CA TYR A 147 -4.00 19.74 -24.88
C TYR A 147 -4.32 19.06 -23.56
N ILE A 148 -3.85 17.85 -23.30
CA ILE A 148 -4.05 17.11 -22.03
C ILE A 148 -2.70 16.64 -21.52
N VAL A 149 -2.35 17.09 -20.31
CA VAL A 149 -1.06 16.82 -19.67
C VAL A 149 -1.30 16.13 -18.31
N PRO A 150 -0.54 15.07 -17.99
CA PRO A 150 -0.65 14.48 -16.68
C PRO A 150 -0.18 15.49 -15.61
N SER A 151 -0.96 15.62 -14.54
CA SER A 151 -0.51 16.45 -13.41
C SER A 151 0.68 15.78 -12.71
N VAL A 152 1.78 16.49 -12.52
CA VAL A 152 2.95 15.96 -11.77
C VAL A 152 2.67 15.74 -10.29
N TRP A 153 1.61 16.36 -9.77
CA TRP A 153 1.12 16.15 -8.39
C TRP A 153 0.30 14.86 -8.25
N GLY A 154 0.12 14.12 -9.34
CA GLY A 154 -0.71 12.95 -9.43
C GLY A 154 -2.10 13.23 -9.98
N MET A 155 -2.83 12.16 -10.25
CA MET A 155 -4.22 12.17 -10.69
C MET A 155 -5.03 11.18 -9.87
N SER A 156 -6.34 11.39 -9.87
CA SER A 156 -7.30 10.55 -9.16
C SER A 156 -7.16 9.08 -9.56
N ILE A 157 -7.23 8.20 -8.54
CA ILE A 157 -7.25 6.75 -8.76
C ILE A 157 -8.51 6.31 -9.52
N LEU A 158 -9.59 7.10 -9.46
CA LEU A 158 -10.80 6.85 -10.23
C LEU A 158 -10.60 7.07 -11.74
N ILE A 159 -9.59 7.85 -12.13
CA ILE A 159 -9.19 8.05 -13.53
C ILE A 159 -8.16 6.99 -13.94
N THR A 160 -7.12 6.80 -13.12
CA THR A 160 -6.02 5.89 -13.46
C THR A 160 -6.36 4.42 -13.28
N THR A 161 -7.30 4.10 -12.40
CA THR A 161 -7.74 2.73 -12.10
C THR A 161 -9.24 2.72 -11.77
N PRO A 162 -10.14 3.05 -12.73
CA PRO A 162 -11.56 3.25 -12.44
C PRO A 162 -12.26 2.00 -11.89
N ALA A 163 -11.75 0.80 -12.18
CA ALA A 163 -12.26 -0.45 -11.62
C ALA A 163 -12.20 -0.51 -10.08
N ILE A 164 -11.48 0.41 -9.44
CA ILE A 164 -11.38 0.48 -7.97
C ILE A 164 -12.74 0.71 -7.30
N ILE A 165 -13.72 1.27 -8.02
CA ILE A 165 -15.08 1.47 -7.52
C ILE A 165 -15.73 0.16 -7.07
N TYR A 166 -15.35 -0.97 -7.68
CA TYR A 166 -15.90 -2.27 -7.31
C TYR A 166 -15.48 -2.73 -5.92
N SER A 167 -14.42 -2.16 -5.34
CA SER A 167 -14.02 -2.47 -3.98
C SER A 167 -15.10 -2.14 -2.94
N ILE A 168 -15.98 -1.19 -3.22
CA ILE A 168 -17.11 -0.81 -2.36
C ILE A 168 -18.08 -1.99 -2.18
N PHE A 169 -18.27 -2.78 -3.24
CA PHE A 169 -19.18 -3.93 -3.22
C PHE A 169 -18.61 -5.16 -2.52
N ALA A 170 -17.33 -5.17 -2.20
CA ALA A 170 -16.72 -6.24 -1.40
C ALA A 170 -17.29 -6.30 0.04
N GLY A 171 -17.85 -5.18 0.53
CA GLY A 171 -18.37 -5.07 1.89
C GLY A 171 -17.31 -5.28 2.97
N ILE A 172 -17.75 -5.46 4.21
CA ILE A 172 -16.87 -5.70 5.40
C ILE A 172 -17.25 -6.97 6.16
N ARG A 173 -18.35 -7.63 5.78
CA ARG A 173 -18.87 -8.80 6.51
C ARG A 173 -18.05 -10.07 6.29
N ASN A 174 -17.35 -10.15 5.15
CA ASN A 174 -16.47 -11.27 4.84
C ASN A 174 -15.12 -11.05 5.54
N ARG A 175 -14.57 -12.12 6.15
CA ARG A 175 -13.27 -12.09 6.84
C ARG A 175 -12.14 -11.56 5.96
N VAL A 176 -12.06 -11.98 4.69
CA VAL A 176 -11.03 -11.50 3.75
C VAL A 176 -11.20 -10.02 3.48
N SER A 177 -12.44 -9.55 3.23
CA SER A 177 -12.71 -8.13 2.99
C SER A 177 -12.37 -7.28 4.21
N LEU A 178 -12.77 -7.72 5.41
CA LEU A 178 -12.41 -7.05 6.65
C LEU A 178 -10.89 -6.99 6.84
N ALA A 179 -10.20 -8.10 6.61
CA ALA A 179 -8.74 -8.15 6.69
C ALA A 179 -8.08 -7.16 5.71
N CYS A 180 -8.58 -7.09 4.46
CA CYS A 180 -8.07 -6.13 3.47
C CYS A 180 -8.25 -4.69 3.93
N TRP A 181 -9.42 -4.31 4.43
CA TRP A 181 -9.65 -2.95 4.95
C TRP A 181 -8.72 -2.63 6.13
N LEU A 182 -8.51 -3.59 7.03
CA LEU A 182 -7.59 -3.42 8.17
C LEU A 182 -6.10 -3.46 7.76
N GLY A 183 -5.78 -4.01 6.60
CA GLY A 183 -4.46 -3.85 5.98
C GLY A 183 -4.28 -2.49 5.29
N ILE A 184 -5.34 -1.91 4.72
CA ILE A 184 -5.31 -0.64 4.00
C ILE A 184 -5.31 0.56 4.96
N VAL A 185 -6.27 0.59 5.89
CA VAL A 185 -6.56 1.79 6.70
C VAL A 185 -5.36 2.31 7.49
N PRO A 186 -4.59 1.50 8.23
CA PRO A 186 -3.44 2.02 8.98
C PRO A 186 -2.34 2.59 8.08
N VAL A 187 -2.08 1.94 6.95
CA VAL A 187 -1.09 2.40 5.96
C VAL A 187 -1.55 3.72 5.34
N ALA A 188 -2.81 3.78 4.90
CA ALA A 188 -3.38 4.98 4.29
C ALA A 188 -3.41 6.16 5.26
N LEU A 189 -3.81 5.93 6.53
CA LEU A 189 -3.81 6.97 7.56
C LEU A 189 -2.42 7.56 7.78
N LEU A 190 -1.39 6.71 7.94
CA LEU A 190 -0.02 7.22 8.08
C LEU A 190 0.39 8.08 6.88
N LEU A 191 0.07 7.63 5.67
CA LEU A 191 0.42 8.34 4.44
C LEU A 191 -0.35 9.65 4.27
N PHE A 192 -1.61 9.71 4.71
CA PHE A 192 -2.41 10.93 4.66
C PHE A 192 -1.99 11.98 5.67
N LEU A 193 -1.36 11.55 6.76
CA LEU A 193 -0.77 12.47 7.74
C LEU A 193 0.56 13.04 7.30
N LYS A 194 1.23 12.42 6.33
CA LYS A 194 2.57 12.82 5.89
C LYS A 194 2.53 14.10 5.06
N GLY A 195 3.48 15.00 5.27
CA GLY A 195 3.65 16.20 4.44
C GLY A 195 3.96 15.85 2.99
N GLY A 196 3.26 16.52 2.06
CA GLY A 196 3.42 16.34 0.63
C GLY A 196 2.77 15.07 0.06
N THR A 197 1.94 15.26 -0.97
CA THR A 197 1.19 14.16 -1.62
C THR A 197 2.05 13.26 -2.52
N GLY A 198 3.34 13.58 -2.64
CA GLY A 198 4.29 12.93 -3.56
C GLY A 198 4.50 13.76 -4.83
N TRP A 199 5.77 13.79 -5.33
CA TRP A 199 6.16 14.51 -6.53
C TRP A 199 7.49 13.97 -7.07
N PRO A 200 7.67 13.87 -8.39
CA PRO A 200 6.64 13.79 -9.42
C PRO A 200 5.92 12.43 -9.42
N GLN A 201 4.66 12.41 -9.86
CA GLN A 201 3.86 11.18 -9.92
C GLN A 201 2.73 11.28 -10.97
N PHE A 202 2.44 10.19 -11.69
CA PHE A 202 1.36 10.13 -12.66
C PHE A 202 0.00 9.97 -11.98
N GLY A 203 -0.15 8.91 -11.18
CA GLY A 203 -1.28 8.70 -10.28
C GLY A 203 -0.87 8.95 -8.83
N TYR A 204 -1.77 8.70 -7.88
CA TYR A 204 -1.45 8.79 -6.46
C TYR A 204 -0.57 7.61 -6.03
N ARG A 205 0.77 7.78 -6.13
CA ARG A 205 1.75 6.69 -5.95
C ARG A 205 1.74 6.05 -4.56
N TYR A 206 1.29 6.78 -3.53
CA TYR A 206 1.22 6.22 -2.18
C TYR A 206 0.15 5.14 -2.05
N ALA A 207 -0.85 5.10 -2.94
CA ALA A 207 -1.79 3.99 -3.00
C ALA A 207 -1.12 2.65 -3.29
N MET A 208 0.06 2.65 -3.93
CA MET A 208 0.80 1.41 -4.21
C MET A 208 1.18 0.62 -2.96
N ASP A 209 1.31 1.29 -1.80
CA ASP A 209 1.69 0.65 -0.54
C ASP A 209 0.58 -0.25 0.02
N PHE A 210 -0.66 -0.02 -0.36
CA PHE A 210 -1.82 -0.82 0.03
C PHE A 210 -2.63 -1.35 -1.16
N LEU A 211 -2.20 -1.09 -2.38
CA LEU A 211 -2.88 -1.52 -3.61
C LEU A 211 -3.12 -3.04 -3.68
N PRO A 212 -2.22 -3.93 -3.26
CA PRO A 212 -2.47 -5.37 -3.29
C PRO A 212 -3.74 -5.78 -2.53
N PHE A 213 -3.97 -5.20 -1.35
CA PHE A 213 -5.19 -5.44 -0.57
C PHE A 213 -6.42 -4.82 -1.26
N TRP A 214 -6.25 -3.67 -1.88
CA TRP A 214 -7.32 -3.01 -2.62
C TRP A 214 -7.73 -3.80 -3.87
N LEU A 215 -6.78 -4.40 -4.58
CA LEU A 215 -7.06 -5.31 -5.70
C LEU A 215 -7.87 -6.53 -5.26
N LEU A 216 -7.56 -7.13 -4.09
CA LEU A 216 -8.37 -8.22 -3.53
C LEU A 216 -9.81 -7.79 -3.26
N LEU A 217 -10.02 -6.57 -2.78
CA LEU A 217 -11.37 -6.01 -2.61
C LEU A 217 -12.07 -5.83 -3.96
N ILE A 218 -11.38 -5.37 -5.01
CA ILE A 218 -11.94 -5.28 -6.36
C ILE A 218 -12.38 -6.65 -6.84
N PHE A 219 -11.53 -7.68 -6.74
CA PHE A 219 -11.91 -9.05 -7.12
C PHE A 219 -13.10 -9.58 -6.33
N LYS A 220 -13.16 -9.28 -5.04
CA LYS A 220 -14.32 -9.66 -4.21
C LYS A 220 -15.58 -8.90 -4.61
N GLY A 221 -15.48 -7.63 -4.97
CA GLY A 221 -16.60 -6.80 -5.40
C GLY A 221 -17.14 -7.17 -6.78
N ILE A 222 -16.26 -7.59 -7.69
CA ILE A 222 -16.64 -8.10 -9.04
C ILE A 222 -17.33 -9.48 -8.92
N GLY A 223 -16.89 -10.34 -7.98
CA GLY A 223 -17.40 -11.68 -7.82
C GLY A 223 -16.88 -12.67 -8.88
N SER A 224 -17.62 -13.78 -9.08
CA SER A 224 -17.19 -14.87 -9.97
C SER A 224 -17.35 -14.58 -11.47
N GLU A 225 -18.22 -13.65 -11.82
CA GLU A 225 -18.52 -13.33 -13.23
C GLU A 225 -18.03 -11.94 -13.60
N VAL A 226 -17.11 -11.87 -14.54
CA VAL A 226 -16.61 -10.61 -15.10
C VAL A 226 -17.54 -10.12 -16.20
N LYS A 227 -18.36 -9.12 -15.90
CA LYS A 227 -19.32 -8.50 -16.83
C LYS A 227 -18.65 -7.48 -17.76
N TRP A 228 -19.39 -6.98 -18.74
CA TRP A 228 -18.87 -6.01 -19.70
C TRP A 228 -18.48 -4.67 -19.08
N ASP A 229 -19.23 -4.18 -18.10
CA ASP A 229 -18.91 -2.96 -17.34
C ASP A 229 -17.56 -3.08 -16.60
N HIS A 230 -17.28 -4.24 -15.97
CA HIS A 230 -15.98 -4.52 -15.36
C HIS A 230 -14.84 -4.44 -16.38
N LYS A 231 -15.01 -5.11 -17.53
CA LYS A 231 -14.01 -5.11 -18.62
C LYS A 231 -13.78 -3.70 -19.14
N THR A 232 -14.86 -2.93 -19.33
CA THR A 232 -14.77 -1.55 -19.82
C THR A 232 -13.96 -0.66 -18.89
N LEU A 233 -14.22 -0.69 -17.57
CA LEU A 233 -13.47 0.12 -16.61
C LEU A 233 -12.00 -0.32 -16.51
N ILE A 234 -11.73 -1.63 -16.61
CA ILE A 234 -10.35 -2.13 -16.65
C ILE A 234 -9.64 -1.63 -17.90
N CYS A 235 -10.26 -1.72 -19.08
CA CYS A 235 -9.70 -1.23 -20.35
C CYS A 235 -9.44 0.28 -20.31
N ILE A 236 -10.36 1.07 -19.77
CA ILE A 236 -10.17 2.52 -19.59
C ILE A 236 -8.94 2.77 -18.72
N GLY A 237 -8.79 2.07 -17.60
CA GLY A 237 -7.60 2.20 -16.74
C GLY A 237 -6.30 1.84 -17.47
N ILE A 238 -6.29 0.77 -18.27
CA ILE A 238 -5.14 0.37 -19.09
C ILE A 238 -4.78 1.49 -20.09
N LEU A 239 -5.76 2.05 -20.79
CA LEU A 239 -5.56 3.12 -21.77
C LEU A 239 -4.99 4.39 -21.11
N TRP A 240 -5.52 4.80 -19.96
CA TRP A 240 -5.01 5.94 -19.20
C TRP A 240 -3.55 5.75 -18.77
N ASN A 241 -3.21 4.58 -18.24
CA ASN A 241 -1.84 4.29 -17.82
C ASN A 241 -0.88 4.19 -19.03
N LEU A 242 -1.32 3.59 -20.13
CA LEU A 242 -0.55 3.54 -21.38
C LEU A 242 -0.27 4.93 -21.92
N TRP A 243 -1.30 5.80 -21.97
CA TRP A 243 -1.12 7.21 -22.34
C TRP A 243 -0.09 7.90 -21.43
N GLY A 244 -0.18 7.71 -20.12
CA GLY A 244 0.77 8.29 -19.18
C GLY A 244 2.21 7.85 -19.41
N VAL A 245 2.42 6.55 -19.65
CA VAL A 245 3.76 6.02 -19.98
C VAL A 245 4.30 6.63 -21.28
N ILE A 246 3.49 6.66 -22.34
CA ILE A 246 3.88 7.25 -23.63
C ILE A 246 4.17 8.74 -23.47
N PHE A 247 3.30 9.47 -22.77
CA PHE A 247 3.44 10.91 -22.56
C PHE A 247 4.74 11.24 -21.83
N ILE A 248 5.00 10.59 -20.70
CA ILE A 248 6.19 10.82 -19.88
C ILE A 248 7.47 10.51 -20.65
N ASN A 249 7.49 9.42 -21.43
CA ASN A 249 8.67 9.05 -22.22
C ASN A 249 8.92 9.98 -23.42
N LYS A 250 7.85 10.56 -24.01
CA LYS A 250 7.96 11.41 -25.19
C LYS A 250 8.22 12.88 -24.86
N PHE A 251 7.59 13.42 -23.82
CA PHE A 251 7.56 14.84 -23.54
C PHE A 251 8.36 15.25 -22.32
N ALA A 252 8.84 14.34 -21.50
CA ALA A 252 9.43 14.56 -20.17
C ALA A 252 8.54 15.38 -19.20
N TRP A 253 8.64 15.13 -17.90
CA TRP A 253 7.78 15.80 -16.92
C TRP A 253 8.06 17.30 -16.72
N PHE A 254 9.30 17.73 -17.04
CA PHE A 254 9.82 19.03 -16.63
C PHE A 254 9.62 20.15 -17.66
N GLU A 255 9.15 19.82 -18.86
CA GLU A 255 8.98 20.79 -19.94
C GLU A 255 7.66 21.58 -19.87
N TRP A 256 6.78 21.24 -18.91
CA TRP A 256 5.40 21.76 -18.84
C TRP A 256 5.08 22.54 -17.57
N TRP A 257 6.12 23.11 -16.90
CA TRP A 257 5.99 23.88 -15.66
C TRP A 257 6.54 25.27 -15.79
#